data_e417b2e31b828bc2c0fb8f09bd199bef
#
_entry.id   e417b2e31b828bc2c0fb8f09bd199bef
#
_cell.length_a   1.000
_cell.length_b   1.000
_cell.length_c   1.000
_cell.angle_alpha   90.00
_cell.angle_beta   90.00
_cell.angle_gamma   90.00
#
_symmetry.space_group_name_H-M   'P 1'
#
loop_
_entity.id
_entity.type
_entity.pdbx_description
1 polymer ?
#
loop_
_entity_poly.entity_id
_entity_poly.type
_entity_poly.pdbx_seq_one_letter_code
_entity_poly.pdbx_strand_id
1 'polypeptide(L)'
;MRILIVCFLIFSFSLTASAGILSPEHRERLVQLALANFWGKARLNNGQYVEPENDAERSKLPISKAAADHVISVGELSGIAEWCSVNWQSHFQSLTAKARQQGFRDKQVAFIGLLHGVAQGSVYSAAQAKPCTVEQKTKVTKMLERSPILQPIPQ
;
A
#
# COMPACT_ATOMS: atom_id res chain seq x y z
N MET A 1 49.11 22.84 29.77
CA MET A 1 47.83 23.25 29.16
C MET A 1 47.46 22.20 28.14
N ARG A 2 46.57 21.22 28.53
CA ARG A 2 46.19 20.07 27.69
C ARG A 2 44.83 20.39 27.07
N ILE A 3 44.78 20.55 25.73
CA ILE A 3 43.56 20.77 24.96
C ILE A 3 42.94 19.40 24.64
N LEU A 4 41.78 19.11 25.24
CA LEU A 4 40.95 17.96 24.96
C LEU A 4 40.09 18.30 23.73
N ILE A 5 40.41 17.70 22.59
CA ILE A 5 39.55 17.75 21.38
C ILE A 5 38.46 16.69 21.53
N VAL A 6 37.23 17.15 21.79
CA VAL A 6 36.04 16.29 21.81
C VAL A 6 35.55 16.19 20.38
N CYS A 7 35.80 15.04 19.72
CA CYS A 7 35.20 14.69 18.42
C CYS A 7 33.71 14.33 18.60
N PHE A 8 32.83 15.27 18.20
CA PHE A 8 31.41 15.02 18.10
C PHE A 8 31.13 14.17 16.83
N LEU A 9 30.94 12.86 17.01
CA LEU A 9 30.47 11.97 15.95
C LEU A 9 28.98 12.25 15.71
N ILE A 10 28.68 13.04 14.67
CA ILE A 10 27.32 13.23 14.18
C ILE A 10 26.91 11.96 13.44
N PHE A 11 26.12 11.12 14.11
CA PHE A 11 25.45 9.99 13.48
C PHE A 11 24.33 10.53 12.57
N SER A 12 24.64 10.69 11.29
CA SER A 12 23.65 11.00 10.26
C SER A 12 22.77 9.75 10.04
N PHE A 13 21.62 9.72 10.70
CA PHE A 13 20.56 8.77 10.35
C PHE A 13 20.05 9.10 8.95
N SER A 14 20.55 8.40 7.94
CA SER A 14 19.98 8.41 6.62
C SER A 14 18.63 7.69 6.68
N LEU A 15 17.53 8.45 6.85
CA LEU A 15 16.19 7.97 6.58
C LEU A 15 16.13 7.65 5.08
N THR A 16 16.29 6.38 4.72
CA THR A 16 15.93 5.88 3.38
C THR A 16 14.41 5.97 3.26
N ALA A 17 13.92 7.12 2.82
CA ALA A 17 12.55 7.23 2.34
C ALA A 17 12.41 6.25 1.17
N SER A 18 11.63 5.20 1.35
CA SER A 18 11.21 4.33 0.26
C SER A 18 10.38 5.19 -0.69
N ALA A 19 11.02 5.69 -1.76
CA ALA A 19 10.34 6.50 -2.76
C ALA A 19 9.33 5.60 -3.49
N GLY A 20 8.05 5.71 -3.13
CA GLY A 20 6.94 5.10 -3.88
C GLY A 20 6.87 5.69 -5.31
N ILE A 21 6.09 5.06 -6.16
CA ILE A 21 5.86 5.51 -7.55
C ILE A 21 5.01 6.79 -7.55
N LEU A 22 4.05 6.87 -6.62
CA LEU A 22 3.15 8.01 -6.47
C LEU A 22 3.67 9.02 -5.45
N SER A 23 3.39 10.31 -5.68
CA SER A 23 3.72 11.36 -4.72
C SER A 23 2.91 11.22 -3.41
N PRO A 24 3.40 11.77 -2.28
CA PRO A 24 2.67 11.74 -1.01
C PRO A 24 1.25 12.30 -1.13
N GLU A 25 1.06 13.40 -1.87
CA GLU A 25 -0.24 14.04 -2.07
C GLU A 25 -1.18 13.14 -2.89
N HIS A 26 -0.63 12.39 -3.84
CA HIS A 26 -1.43 11.44 -4.62
C HIS A 26 -1.87 10.27 -3.73
N ARG A 27 -0.97 9.74 -2.91
CA ARG A 27 -1.29 8.66 -1.95
C ARG A 27 -2.39 9.08 -0.98
N GLU A 28 -2.34 10.31 -0.47
CA GLU A 28 -3.41 10.83 0.40
C GLU A 28 -4.75 10.89 -0.33
N ARG A 29 -4.77 11.34 -1.59
CA ARG A 29 -6.00 11.32 -2.41
C ARG A 29 -6.56 9.91 -2.61
N LEU A 30 -5.70 8.89 -2.77
CA LEU A 30 -6.16 7.49 -2.88
C LEU A 30 -6.81 7.00 -1.59
N VAL A 31 -6.25 7.37 -0.42
CA VAL A 31 -6.86 7.06 0.88
C VAL A 31 -8.25 7.68 0.98
N GLN A 32 -8.39 8.96 0.63
CA GLN A 32 -9.69 9.66 0.66
C GLN A 32 -10.68 9.03 -0.34
N LEU A 33 -10.23 8.65 -1.53
CA LEU A 33 -11.06 7.98 -2.53
C LEU A 33 -11.52 6.61 -2.02
N ALA A 34 -10.65 5.84 -1.37
CA ALA A 34 -11.01 4.56 -0.77
C ALA A 34 -12.06 4.77 0.35
N LEU A 35 -11.85 5.74 1.25
CA LEU A 35 -12.83 6.06 2.31
C LEU A 35 -14.19 6.45 1.76
N ALA A 36 -14.25 7.29 0.73
CA ALA A 36 -15.48 7.71 0.08
C ALA A 36 -16.28 6.56 -0.57
N ASN A 37 -15.61 5.44 -0.81
CA ASN A 37 -16.20 4.22 -1.40
C ASN A 37 -16.26 3.04 -0.43
N PHE A 38 -16.02 3.26 0.85
CA PHE A 38 -15.93 2.18 1.84
C PHE A 38 -17.27 1.92 2.53
N TRP A 39 -17.77 2.90 3.30
CA TRP A 39 -18.98 2.73 4.10
C TRP A 39 -20.23 2.65 3.24
N GLY A 40 -21.04 1.62 3.43
CA GLY A 40 -22.26 1.38 2.66
C GLY A 40 -22.05 0.92 1.20
N LYS A 41 -20.80 0.78 0.74
CA LYS A 41 -20.47 0.42 -0.64
C LYS A 41 -19.57 -0.80 -0.76
N ALA A 42 -18.50 -0.88 0.05
CA ALA A 42 -17.64 -2.04 0.08
C ALA A 42 -18.37 -3.25 0.71
N ARG A 43 -17.90 -4.46 0.38
CA ARG A 43 -18.48 -5.69 0.91
C ARG A 43 -17.48 -6.46 1.76
N LEU A 44 -17.97 -7.06 2.82
CA LEU A 44 -17.28 -8.08 3.58
C LEU A 44 -17.27 -9.40 2.82
N ASN A 45 -16.45 -10.37 3.24
CA ASN A 45 -16.38 -11.71 2.62
C ASN A 45 -17.70 -12.46 2.65
N ASN A 46 -18.57 -12.17 3.61
CA ASN A 46 -19.92 -12.76 3.72
C ASN A 46 -20.95 -12.07 2.80
N GLY A 47 -20.53 -11.12 1.97
CA GLY A 47 -21.36 -10.36 1.05
C GLY A 47 -22.12 -9.18 1.65
N GLN A 48 -22.09 -8.98 2.97
CA GLN A 48 -22.72 -7.84 3.63
C GLN A 48 -21.96 -6.55 3.31
N TYR A 49 -22.67 -5.42 3.25
CA TYR A 49 -22.05 -4.12 3.14
C TYR A 49 -21.29 -3.77 4.42
N VAL A 50 -20.20 -3.04 4.27
CA VAL A 50 -19.43 -2.52 5.39
C VAL A 50 -20.16 -1.34 5.97
N GLU A 51 -20.72 -1.49 7.18
CA GLU A 51 -21.40 -0.41 7.88
C GLU A 51 -20.59 0.04 9.11
N PRO A 52 -20.54 1.35 9.41
CA PRO A 52 -19.93 1.84 10.64
C PRO A 52 -20.84 1.55 11.83
N GLU A 53 -20.26 1.28 12.99
CA GLU A 53 -21.03 1.10 14.24
C GLU A 53 -21.59 2.43 14.76
N ASN A 54 -20.89 3.54 14.44
CA ASN A 54 -21.29 4.89 14.84
C ASN A 54 -20.53 5.93 13.99
N ASP A 55 -20.89 7.22 14.15
CA ASP A 55 -20.27 8.32 13.40
C ASP A 55 -18.78 8.51 13.72
N ALA A 56 -18.36 8.15 14.95
CA ALA A 56 -16.94 8.22 15.32
C ALA A 56 -16.10 7.18 14.57
N GLU A 57 -16.63 5.98 14.31
CA GLU A 57 -15.97 4.98 13.46
C GLU A 57 -15.96 5.45 11.98
N ARG A 58 -17.08 6.02 11.50
CA ARG A 58 -17.20 6.54 10.13
C ARG A 58 -16.16 7.59 9.82
N SER A 59 -15.79 8.42 10.79
CA SER A 59 -14.83 9.52 10.61
C SER A 59 -13.37 9.10 10.71
N LYS A 60 -13.07 7.86 11.11
CA LYS A 60 -11.72 7.35 11.30
C LYS A 60 -11.26 6.49 10.13
N LEU A 61 -9.96 6.55 9.86
CA LEU A 61 -9.33 5.58 8.96
C LEU A 61 -9.40 4.18 9.60
N PRO A 62 -9.89 3.14 8.88
CA PRO A 62 -10.01 1.79 9.44
C PRO A 62 -8.70 1.12 9.85
N ILE A 63 -7.59 1.56 9.27
CA ILE A 63 -6.22 1.07 9.53
C ILE A 63 -5.28 2.24 9.86
N SER A 64 -4.10 1.96 10.39
CA SER A 64 -3.10 3.00 10.65
C SER A 64 -2.62 3.67 9.34
N LYS A 65 -2.10 4.90 9.44
CA LYS A 65 -1.49 5.58 8.28
C LYS A 65 -0.33 4.77 7.70
N ALA A 66 0.51 4.18 8.55
CA ALA A 66 1.63 3.33 8.12
C ALA A 66 1.15 2.08 7.38
N ALA A 67 0.05 1.45 7.84
CA ALA A 67 -0.58 0.36 7.12
C ALA A 67 -1.14 0.81 5.76
N ALA A 68 -1.77 1.97 5.69
CA ALA A 68 -2.29 2.52 4.43
C ALA A 68 -1.16 2.78 3.42
N ASP A 69 -0.05 3.39 3.85
CA ASP A 69 1.12 3.63 3.00
C ASP A 69 1.74 2.31 2.50
N HIS A 70 1.80 1.28 3.34
CA HIS A 70 2.25 -0.06 2.97
C HIS A 70 1.33 -0.69 1.91
N VAL A 71 0.01 -0.65 2.12
CA VAL A 71 -1.00 -1.20 1.19
C VAL A 71 -0.94 -0.49 -0.16
N ILE A 72 -0.79 0.84 -0.17
CA ILE A 72 -0.62 1.61 -1.41
C ILE A 72 0.64 1.16 -2.15
N SER A 73 1.77 0.97 -1.46
CA SER A 73 3.00 0.51 -2.10
C SER A 73 2.87 -0.87 -2.76
N VAL A 74 2.11 -1.78 -2.14
CA VAL A 74 1.78 -3.09 -2.76
C VAL A 74 0.85 -2.90 -3.97
N GLY A 75 -0.15 -2.01 -3.86
CA GLY A 75 -1.06 -1.69 -4.97
C GLY A 75 -0.35 -1.04 -6.16
N GLU A 76 0.57 -0.11 -5.91
CA GLU A 76 1.40 0.51 -6.96
C GLU A 76 2.18 -0.55 -7.75
N LEU A 77 2.81 -1.48 -7.05
CA LEU A 77 3.56 -2.56 -7.69
C LEU A 77 2.63 -3.50 -8.47
N SER A 78 1.45 -3.81 -7.92
CA SER A 78 0.43 -4.60 -8.61
C SER A 78 -0.05 -3.91 -9.89
N GLY A 79 -0.23 -2.58 -9.89
CA GLY A 79 -0.65 -1.82 -11.07
C GLY A 79 0.39 -1.84 -12.19
N ILE A 80 1.68 -1.72 -11.87
CA ILE A 80 2.75 -1.87 -12.87
C ILE A 80 2.83 -3.31 -13.37
N ALA A 81 2.66 -4.30 -12.50
CA ALA A 81 2.67 -5.70 -12.87
C ALA A 81 1.53 -6.03 -13.85
N GLU A 82 0.33 -5.52 -13.59
CA GLU A 82 -0.81 -5.65 -14.47
C GLU A 82 -0.53 -5.03 -15.84
N TRP A 83 -0.02 -3.80 -15.88
CA TRP A 83 0.35 -3.13 -17.12
C TRP A 83 1.35 -3.94 -17.94
N CYS A 84 2.30 -4.61 -17.30
CA CYS A 84 3.31 -5.45 -17.95
C CYS A 84 2.84 -6.90 -18.21
N SER A 85 1.57 -7.23 -17.95
CA SER A 85 1.03 -8.59 -18.04
C SER A 85 1.85 -9.60 -17.22
N VAL A 86 2.24 -9.18 -16.00
CA VAL A 86 2.86 -10.03 -14.98
C VAL A 86 1.81 -10.38 -13.93
N ASN A 87 1.82 -11.61 -13.41
CA ASN A 87 0.85 -12.04 -12.41
C ASN A 87 1.01 -11.24 -11.11
N TRP A 88 0.02 -10.43 -10.79
CA TRP A 88 -0.08 -9.63 -9.57
C TRP A 88 -1.09 -10.19 -8.56
N GLN A 89 -2.02 -11.05 -9.00
CA GLN A 89 -3.13 -11.54 -8.17
C GLN A 89 -2.64 -12.27 -6.93
N SER A 90 -1.55 -13.02 -7.03
CA SER A 90 -0.92 -13.70 -5.89
C SER A 90 -0.45 -12.71 -4.81
N HIS A 91 -0.06 -11.50 -5.19
CA HIS A 91 0.32 -10.44 -4.26
C HIS A 91 -0.89 -9.92 -3.47
N PHE A 92 -2.00 -9.66 -4.14
CA PHE A 92 -3.24 -9.25 -3.48
C PHE A 92 -3.75 -10.32 -2.50
N GLN A 93 -3.75 -11.58 -2.94
CA GLN A 93 -4.17 -12.71 -2.09
C GLN A 93 -3.27 -12.84 -0.85
N SER A 94 -1.95 -12.72 -1.03
CA SER A 94 -1.00 -12.75 0.07
C SER A 94 -1.17 -11.58 1.03
N LEU A 95 -1.45 -10.35 0.54
CA LEU A 95 -1.70 -9.17 1.36
C LEU A 95 -2.90 -9.39 2.30
N THR A 96 -4.03 -9.81 1.75
CA THR A 96 -5.26 -10.02 2.52
C THR A 96 -5.16 -11.22 3.48
N ALA A 97 -4.47 -12.30 3.07
CA ALA A 97 -4.18 -13.43 3.95
C ALA A 97 -3.30 -13.02 5.13
N LYS A 98 -2.22 -12.27 4.88
CA LYS A 98 -1.32 -11.74 5.90
C LYS A 98 -2.04 -10.79 6.86
N ALA A 99 -2.91 -9.91 6.37
CA ALA A 99 -3.73 -9.05 7.21
C ALA A 99 -4.56 -9.88 8.21
N ARG A 100 -5.21 -10.95 7.76
CA ARG A 100 -5.96 -11.85 8.65
C ARG A 100 -5.06 -12.56 9.66
N GLN A 101 -3.89 -13.05 9.24
CA GLN A 101 -2.92 -13.70 10.13
C GLN A 101 -2.40 -12.74 11.21
N GLN A 102 -2.28 -11.45 10.91
CA GLN A 102 -1.88 -10.40 11.85
C GLN A 102 -3.04 -9.88 12.74
N GLY A 103 -4.25 -10.45 12.62
CA GLY A 103 -5.39 -10.11 13.46
C GLY A 103 -6.17 -8.86 13.03
N PHE A 104 -5.99 -8.38 11.79
CA PHE A 104 -6.86 -7.33 11.27
C PHE A 104 -8.31 -7.85 11.16
N ARG A 105 -9.27 -7.05 11.66
CA ARG A 105 -10.70 -7.38 11.63
C ARG A 105 -11.26 -7.30 10.21
N ASP A 106 -12.39 -7.92 9.95
CA ASP A 106 -13.00 -8.01 8.62
C ASP A 106 -13.17 -6.65 7.92
N LYS A 107 -13.63 -5.62 8.63
CA LYS A 107 -13.72 -4.25 8.09
C LYS A 107 -12.36 -3.70 7.66
N GLN A 108 -11.31 -3.97 8.45
CA GLN A 108 -9.95 -3.54 8.14
C GLN A 108 -9.40 -4.28 6.92
N VAL A 109 -9.62 -5.60 6.83
CA VAL A 109 -9.23 -6.39 5.65
C VAL A 109 -9.97 -5.93 4.40
N ALA A 110 -11.27 -5.61 4.51
CA ALA A 110 -12.05 -5.06 3.40
C ALA A 110 -11.49 -3.70 2.94
N PHE A 111 -11.11 -2.82 3.88
CA PHE A 111 -10.48 -1.55 3.54
C PHE A 111 -9.11 -1.73 2.89
N ILE A 112 -8.27 -2.65 3.38
CA ILE A 112 -6.98 -3.04 2.78
C ILE A 112 -7.20 -3.47 1.32
N GLY A 113 -8.18 -4.32 1.05
CA GLY A 113 -8.50 -4.77 -0.30
C GLY A 113 -8.94 -3.64 -1.22
N LEU A 114 -9.82 -2.76 -0.74
CA LEU A 114 -10.30 -1.61 -1.49
C LEU A 114 -9.18 -0.62 -1.79
N LEU A 115 -8.36 -0.26 -0.79
CA LEU A 115 -7.25 0.68 -0.94
C LEU A 115 -6.18 0.15 -1.91
N HIS A 116 -5.86 -1.16 -1.82
CA HIS A 116 -4.98 -1.83 -2.78
C HIS A 116 -5.53 -1.69 -4.20
N GLY A 117 -6.82 -1.99 -4.43
CA GLY A 117 -7.43 -1.90 -5.76
C GLY A 117 -7.45 -0.48 -6.31
N VAL A 118 -7.71 0.53 -5.47
CA VAL A 118 -7.66 1.95 -5.85
C VAL A 118 -6.24 2.36 -6.26
N ALA A 119 -5.21 1.96 -5.51
CA ALA A 119 -3.82 2.26 -5.83
C ALA A 119 -3.37 1.54 -7.12
N GLN A 120 -3.70 0.26 -7.26
CA GLN A 120 -3.43 -0.55 -8.45
C GLN A 120 -4.05 0.08 -9.69
N GLY A 121 -5.35 0.38 -9.67
CA GLY A 121 -6.07 0.97 -10.79
C GLY A 121 -5.52 2.34 -11.18
N SER A 122 -5.11 3.16 -10.21
CA SER A 122 -4.49 4.47 -10.47
C SER A 122 -3.19 4.34 -11.26
N VAL A 123 -2.30 3.44 -10.85
CA VAL A 123 -1.01 3.23 -11.52
C VAL A 123 -1.19 2.56 -12.87
N TYR A 124 -2.03 1.53 -12.95
CA TYR A 124 -2.35 0.84 -14.19
C TYR A 124 -2.88 1.82 -15.25
N SER A 125 -3.87 2.64 -14.90
CA SER A 125 -4.48 3.62 -15.80
C SER A 125 -3.45 4.66 -16.31
N ALA A 126 -2.55 5.13 -15.44
CA ALA A 126 -1.50 6.07 -15.82
C ALA A 126 -0.44 5.44 -16.76
N ALA A 127 -0.18 4.14 -16.62
CA ALA A 127 0.83 3.43 -17.39
C ALA A 127 0.35 3.01 -18.80
N GLN A 128 -0.96 2.90 -19.03
CA GLN A 128 -1.54 2.37 -20.29
C GLN A 128 -1.20 3.19 -21.55
N ALA A 129 -0.75 4.44 -21.40
CA ALA A 129 -0.43 5.30 -22.54
C ALA A 129 0.70 4.73 -23.44
N LYS A 130 1.50 3.79 -22.94
CA LYS A 130 2.60 3.16 -23.67
C LYS A 130 2.62 1.65 -23.36
N PRO A 131 3.00 0.80 -24.35
CA PRO A 131 3.16 -0.63 -24.08
C PRO A 131 4.35 -0.89 -23.16
N CYS A 132 4.23 -1.92 -22.31
CA CYS A 132 5.34 -2.40 -21.48
C CYS A 132 6.39 -3.10 -22.35
N THR A 133 7.65 -2.70 -22.23
CA THR A 133 8.77 -3.34 -22.95
C THR A 133 9.23 -4.62 -22.22
N VAL A 134 9.97 -5.48 -22.94
CA VAL A 134 10.54 -6.72 -22.37
C VAL A 134 11.47 -6.40 -21.19
N GLU A 135 12.27 -5.34 -21.28
CA GLU A 135 13.15 -4.90 -20.20
C GLU A 135 12.36 -4.47 -18.98
N GLN A 136 11.29 -3.67 -19.17
CA GLN A 136 10.40 -3.25 -18.10
C GLN A 136 9.73 -4.46 -17.44
N LYS A 137 9.24 -5.43 -18.22
CA LYS A 137 8.64 -6.66 -17.70
C LYS A 137 9.62 -7.42 -16.80
N THR A 138 10.87 -7.59 -17.23
CA THR A 138 11.92 -8.23 -16.46
C THR A 138 12.19 -7.49 -15.15
N LYS A 139 12.24 -6.14 -15.19
CA LYS A 139 12.41 -5.31 -13.99
C LYS A 139 11.25 -5.46 -13.02
N VAL A 140 10.02 -5.44 -13.51
CA VAL A 140 8.80 -5.61 -12.72
C VAL A 140 8.78 -6.97 -12.03
N THR A 141 9.12 -8.06 -12.74
CA THR A 141 9.22 -9.39 -12.13
C THR A 141 10.19 -9.41 -10.94
N LYS A 142 11.37 -8.81 -11.10
CA LYS A 142 12.35 -8.69 -9.98
C LYS A 142 11.84 -7.81 -8.83
N MET A 143 11.04 -6.78 -9.12
CA MET A 143 10.43 -5.95 -8.07
C MET A 143 9.39 -6.74 -7.28
N LEU A 144 8.60 -7.59 -7.93
CA LEU A 144 7.63 -8.47 -7.26
C LEU A 144 8.32 -9.45 -6.30
N GLU A 145 9.46 -10.01 -6.68
CA GLU A 145 10.26 -10.90 -5.82
C GLU A 145 10.78 -10.21 -4.55
N ARG A 146 10.87 -8.88 -4.55
CA ARG A 146 11.32 -8.04 -3.42
C ARG A 146 10.20 -7.18 -2.85
N SER A 147 8.96 -7.53 -3.13
CA SER A 147 7.79 -6.74 -2.77
C SER A 147 7.69 -6.47 -1.26
N PRO A 148 7.20 -5.28 -0.86
CA PRO A 148 6.86 -4.96 0.53
C PRO A 148 5.94 -5.98 1.19
N ILE A 149 5.15 -6.73 0.41
CA ILE A 149 4.28 -7.79 0.90
C ILE A 149 5.00 -8.86 1.71
N LEU A 150 6.32 -9.01 1.52
CA LEU A 150 7.14 -9.93 2.32
C LEU A 150 7.28 -9.46 3.77
N GLN A 151 7.07 -8.17 4.04
CA GLN A 151 7.13 -7.57 5.37
C GLN A 151 5.77 -7.60 6.06
N PRO A 152 5.72 -7.58 7.41
CA PRO A 152 4.49 -7.39 8.16
C PRO A 152 3.82 -6.06 7.79
N ILE A 153 2.48 -6.04 7.77
CA ILE A 153 1.71 -4.80 7.64
C ILE A 153 1.85 -4.04 8.96
N PRO A 154 2.28 -2.77 8.96
CA PRO A 154 2.39 -1.97 10.19
C PRO A 154 1.03 -1.85 10.90
N GLN A 155 1.04 -1.95 12.25
CA GLN A 155 -0.18 -1.80 13.07
C GLN A 155 -0.51 -0.34 13.32
#